data_a2cfa1f6e585b3161a906f8026cd84c6
#
_entry.id   a2cfa1f6e585b3161a906f8026cd84c6
#
_cell.length_a   1.000
_cell.length_b   1.000
_cell.length_c   1.000
_cell.angle_alpha   90.00
_cell.angle_beta   90.00
_cell.angle_gamma   90.00
#
_symmetry.space_group_name_H-M   'P 1'
#
loop_
_entity.id
_entity.type
_entity.pdbx_description
1 polymer ?
#
loop_
_entity_poly.entity_id
_entity_poly.type
_entity_poly.pdbx_seq_one_letter_code
_entity_poly.pdbx_strand_id
1 'polypeptide(L)'
;MKPQTANRQKFFLFFLAAIILSAFFFVNIKKNNPATPDLIVALPNQTNGAVEKTTTATPPVAVPAVVTVKPATATPTVTAEKIYLTGVPFVVQAPFGEWQDPRQQDACEEMTAFLAVSWARGTTTISRQTAKEKILDMVKYQEENFGESRDTSAQDTIDRLYFGYLSYQKVRLVENITSADIIRELTQGNLIVVPANGQLLKNIHLTQPGPERHMIIIRGFDPVAEKFITNDVGFGTGENYLYPVELLFEAMADYPSGYHVPRVGLAKVMIVIEPDF
;
A
#
# COMPACT_ATOMS: atom_id res chain seq x y z
N MET A 1 -41.85 -43.71 24.34
CA MET A 1 -40.61 -42.95 24.25
C MET A 1 -39.44 -43.90 24.02
N LYS A 2 -38.86 -43.94 22.82
CA LYS A 2 -37.65 -44.71 22.48
C LYS A 2 -36.53 -43.73 22.17
N PRO A 3 -35.28 -43.92 22.62
CA PRO A 3 -34.20 -42.96 22.44
C PRO A 3 -33.56 -43.06 21.04
N GLN A 4 -33.32 -41.90 20.44
CA GLN A 4 -32.53 -41.73 19.21
C GLN A 4 -31.03 -41.84 19.54
N THR A 5 -30.39 -42.96 19.27
CA THR A 5 -28.94 -43.16 19.43
C THR A 5 -28.22 -43.61 18.14
N ALA A 6 -28.89 -43.60 16.99
CA ALA A 6 -28.31 -44.16 15.76
C ALA A 6 -27.55 -43.19 14.84
N ASN A 7 -27.49 -41.87 15.13
CA ASN A 7 -26.93 -40.89 14.17
C ASN A 7 -25.54 -40.33 14.51
N ARG A 8 -25.00 -40.68 15.70
CA ARG A 8 -23.66 -40.17 16.10
C ARG A 8 -22.47 -40.99 15.57
N GLN A 9 -22.68 -42.27 15.25
CA GLN A 9 -21.59 -43.13 14.76
C GLN A 9 -21.25 -42.93 13.27
N LYS A 10 -22.19 -42.48 12.45
CA LYS A 10 -21.95 -42.26 11.03
C LYS A 10 -21.16 -40.97 10.77
N PHE A 11 -21.23 -39.98 11.66
CA PHE A 11 -20.46 -38.73 11.54
C PHE A 11 -18.96 -38.89 11.89
N PHE A 12 -18.65 -39.83 12.80
CA PHE A 12 -17.25 -40.06 13.22
C PHE A 12 -16.42 -40.84 12.18
N LEU A 13 -17.06 -41.69 11.39
CA LEU A 13 -16.36 -42.44 10.32
C LEU A 13 -16.05 -41.63 9.08
N PHE A 14 -16.78 -40.55 8.78
CA PHE A 14 -16.50 -39.66 7.68
C PHE A 14 -15.32 -38.71 7.97
N PHE A 15 -15.13 -38.34 9.25
CA PHE A 15 -14.00 -37.44 9.64
C PHE A 15 -12.67 -38.20 9.66
N LEU A 16 -12.63 -39.48 9.96
CA LEU A 16 -11.38 -40.25 9.97
C LEU A 16 -10.86 -40.57 8.55
N ALA A 17 -11.75 -40.73 7.57
CA ALA A 17 -11.39 -40.98 6.18
C ALA A 17 -10.79 -39.76 5.48
N ALA A 18 -11.21 -38.52 5.85
CA ALA A 18 -10.67 -37.30 5.28
C ALA A 18 -9.25 -36.97 5.76
N ILE A 19 -8.90 -37.36 6.99
CA ILE A 19 -7.55 -37.12 7.56
C ILE A 19 -6.50 -38.04 6.94
N ILE A 20 -6.86 -39.28 6.54
CA ILE A 20 -5.94 -40.22 5.94
C ILE A 20 -5.62 -39.87 4.48
N LEU A 21 -6.54 -39.24 3.73
CA LEU A 21 -6.28 -38.80 2.34
C LEU A 21 -5.36 -37.57 2.26
N SER A 22 -5.37 -36.67 3.26
CA SER A 22 -4.51 -35.50 3.28
C SER A 22 -3.04 -35.81 3.62
N ALA A 23 -2.79 -36.88 4.36
CA ALA A 23 -1.41 -37.30 4.70
C ALA A 23 -0.65 -37.93 3.52
N PHE A 24 -1.35 -38.52 2.53
CA PHE A 24 -0.71 -39.14 1.34
C PHE A 24 -0.34 -38.13 0.26
N PHE A 25 -0.89 -36.90 0.26
CA PHE A 25 -0.56 -35.89 -0.73
C PHE A 25 0.71 -35.11 -0.39
N PHE A 26 1.16 -35.08 0.87
CA PHE A 26 2.34 -34.32 1.30
C PHE A 26 3.68 -35.09 1.20
N VAL A 27 3.68 -36.38 0.93
CA VAL A 27 4.91 -37.19 0.90
C VAL A 27 5.55 -37.27 -0.51
N ASN A 28 4.84 -36.87 -1.58
CA ASN A 28 5.33 -37.07 -2.96
C ASN A 28 5.92 -35.85 -3.67
N ILE A 29 6.11 -34.68 -3.01
CA ILE A 29 6.68 -33.47 -3.61
C ILE A 29 8.19 -33.27 -3.29
N LYS A 30 8.83 -34.20 -2.60
CA LYS A 30 10.25 -34.06 -2.16
C LYS A 30 11.27 -34.93 -2.92
N LYS A 31 11.09 -35.08 -4.24
CA LYS A 31 12.15 -35.65 -5.12
C LYS A 31 11.96 -35.09 -6.53
N ASN A 32 12.60 -33.98 -6.84
CA ASN A 32 13.17 -33.62 -8.14
C ASN A 32 13.50 -32.14 -8.17
N ASN A 33 14.67 -31.78 -7.67
CA ASN A 33 15.30 -30.49 -7.95
C ASN A 33 16.66 -30.78 -8.58
N PRO A 34 16.87 -30.52 -9.89
CA PRO A 34 18.19 -30.60 -10.47
C PRO A 34 19.00 -29.36 -10.07
N ALA A 35 20.26 -29.62 -9.72
CA ALA A 35 21.24 -28.62 -9.33
C ALA A 35 21.47 -27.62 -10.48
N THR A 36 21.50 -26.33 -10.14
CA THR A 36 21.94 -25.24 -11.01
C THR A 36 23.47 -25.27 -11.13
N PRO A 37 24.05 -25.11 -12.33
CA PRO A 37 25.49 -24.97 -12.47
C PRO A 37 25.97 -23.57 -12.11
N ASP A 38 27.07 -23.50 -11.34
CA ASP A 38 27.79 -22.29 -11.01
C ASP A 38 28.33 -21.59 -12.27
N LEU A 39 27.88 -20.35 -12.52
CA LEU A 39 28.44 -19.51 -13.56
C LEU A 39 29.55 -18.63 -12.97
N ILE A 40 30.78 -19.03 -13.17
CA ILE A 40 31.97 -18.24 -12.85
C ILE A 40 32.10 -17.15 -13.92
N VAL A 41 31.84 -15.90 -13.57
CA VAL A 41 32.13 -14.73 -14.43
C VAL A 41 33.51 -14.21 -14.07
N ALA A 42 34.46 -14.36 -15.02
CA ALA A 42 35.81 -13.82 -14.94
C ALA A 42 35.80 -12.31 -15.24
N LEU A 43 36.40 -11.50 -14.36
CA LEU A 43 36.67 -10.10 -14.55
C LEU A 43 37.80 -9.86 -15.55
N PRO A 44 37.70 -8.92 -16.48
CA PRO A 44 38.83 -8.57 -17.34
C PRO A 44 39.83 -7.66 -16.64
N ASN A 45 41.09 -8.01 -16.83
CA ASN A 45 42.31 -7.39 -16.31
C ASN A 45 42.53 -5.98 -16.90
N GLN A 46 42.82 -4.99 -16.07
CA GLN A 46 43.23 -3.66 -16.52
C GLN A 46 44.72 -3.65 -16.83
N THR A 47 45.08 -3.35 -18.06
CA THR A 47 46.45 -3.08 -18.48
C THR A 47 46.71 -1.55 -18.44
N ASN A 48 47.76 -1.20 -17.69
CA ASN A 48 48.34 0.15 -17.65
C ASN A 48 48.94 0.56 -18.98
N GLY A 49 48.49 1.64 -19.59
CA GLY A 49 49.11 2.31 -20.73
C GLY A 49 49.68 3.66 -20.33
N ALA A 50 50.96 3.87 -20.68
CA ALA A 50 51.79 5.00 -20.32
C ALA A 50 51.35 6.32 -21.00
N VAL A 51 51.53 7.40 -20.26
CA VAL A 51 51.26 8.79 -20.70
C VAL A 51 52.43 9.27 -21.56
N GLU A 52 52.17 9.65 -22.80
CA GLU A 52 53.10 10.39 -23.67
C GLU A 52 52.70 11.87 -23.71
N LYS A 53 53.66 12.74 -23.38
CA LYS A 53 53.52 14.17 -23.21
C LYS A 53 53.89 14.87 -24.50
N THR A 54 52.91 15.31 -25.30
CA THR A 54 53.17 16.15 -26.49
C THR A 54 52.76 17.59 -26.19
N THR A 55 53.79 18.47 -26.24
CA THR A 55 53.64 19.92 -26.11
C THR A 55 53.36 20.52 -27.50
N THR A 56 52.20 21.14 -27.69
CA THR A 56 51.93 21.91 -28.91
C THR A 56 51.52 23.33 -28.54
N ALA A 57 52.19 24.32 -29.16
CA ALA A 57 52.06 25.74 -28.93
C ALA A 57 50.71 26.29 -29.43
N THR A 58 50.11 27.17 -28.64
CA THR A 58 48.82 27.82 -28.89
C THR A 58 49.06 29.11 -29.72
N PRO A 59 48.29 29.35 -30.80
CA PRO A 59 48.24 30.69 -31.44
C PRO A 59 47.27 31.61 -30.69
N PRO A 60 47.36 32.94 -30.81
CA PRO A 60 46.62 33.93 -30.03
C PRO A 60 45.14 33.94 -30.45
N VAL A 61 44.25 33.84 -29.43
CA VAL A 61 42.80 33.91 -29.59
C VAL A 61 42.34 35.36 -29.72
N ALA A 62 41.61 35.68 -30.79
CA ALA A 62 40.89 36.93 -30.94
C ALA A 62 39.72 37.01 -29.94
N VAL A 63 39.58 38.15 -29.26
CA VAL A 63 38.50 38.44 -28.31
C VAL A 63 37.19 38.62 -29.09
N PRO A 64 36.14 37.80 -28.82
CA PRO A 64 34.85 38.02 -29.45
C PRO A 64 34.10 39.18 -28.78
N ALA A 65 33.39 39.96 -29.60
CA ALA A 65 32.57 41.09 -29.21
C ALA A 65 31.49 40.68 -28.20
N VAL A 66 31.27 41.51 -27.17
CA VAL A 66 30.22 41.39 -26.18
C VAL A 66 28.86 41.44 -26.89
N VAL A 67 28.20 40.29 -27.00
CA VAL A 67 26.80 40.23 -27.43
C VAL A 67 25.93 40.57 -26.23
N THR A 68 25.28 41.72 -26.29
CA THR A 68 24.26 42.12 -25.30
C THR A 68 23.06 41.21 -25.45
N VAL A 69 22.92 40.23 -24.56
CA VAL A 69 21.75 39.35 -24.53
C VAL A 69 20.60 40.15 -23.94
N LYS A 70 19.56 40.39 -24.74
CA LYS A 70 18.28 40.93 -24.29
C LYS A 70 17.71 40.00 -23.21
N PRO A 71 17.20 40.53 -22.08
CA PRO A 71 16.59 39.68 -21.05
C PRO A 71 15.50 38.82 -21.66
N ALA A 72 15.63 37.49 -21.49
CA ALA A 72 14.59 36.56 -21.86
C ALA A 72 13.31 36.88 -21.05
N THR A 73 12.22 37.10 -21.76
CA THR A 73 10.90 37.25 -21.15
C THR A 73 10.63 35.98 -20.32
N ALA A 74 10.44 36.13 -19.01
CA ALA A 74 10.12 35.01 -18.10
C ALA A 74 8.86 34.29 -18.63
N THR A 75 9.01 33.04 -18.99
CA THR A 75 7.89 32.17 -19.30
C THR A 75 7.01 32.12 -18.05
N PRO A 76 5.69 32.33 -18.15
CA PRO A 76 4.83 32.23 -16.97
C PRO A 76 4.98 30.83 -16.36
N THR A 77 5.48 30.77 -15.14
CA THR A 77 5.51 29.55 -14.36
C THR A 77 4.05 29.21 -14.08
N VAL A 78 3.52 28.23 -14.78
CA VAL A 78 2.21 27.63 -14.44
C VAL A 78 2.40 26.98 -13.08
N THR A 79 1.95 27.67 -12.04
CA THR A 79 1.90 27.10 -10.69
C THR A 79 0.84 26.01 -10.75
N ALA A 80 1.24 24.75 -10.70
CA ALA A 80 0.29 23.64 -10.63
C ALA A 80 -0.61 23.84 -9.40
N GLU A 81 -1.92 23.77 -9.61
CA GLU A 81 -2.90 23.94 -8.51
C GLU A 81 -2.84 22.75 -7.55
N LYS A 82 -3.08 23.05 -6.28
CA LYS A 82 -3.21 22.05 -5.23
C LYS A 82 -4.46 21.19 -5.47
N ILE A 83 -4.29 19.87 -5.49
CA ILE A 83 -5.37 18.92 -5.58
C ILE A 83 -5.82 18.56 -4.16
N TYR A 84 -7.13 18.64 -3.89
CA TYR A 84 -7.67 18.32 -2.58
C TYR A 84 -9.10 17.83 -2.68
N LEU A 85 -9.33 16.54 -2.40
CA LEU A 85 -10.65 15.95 -2.34
C LEU A 85 -11.32 16.31 -1.00
N THR A 86 -12.41 17.04 -1.10
CA THR A 86 -13.17 17.51 0.07
C THR A 86 -14.07 16.42 0.64
N GLY A 87 -14.46 16.56 1.91
CA GLY A 87 -15.45 15.67 2.54
C GLY A 87 -14.98 14.25 2.82
N VAL A 88 -13.69 13.93 2.66
CA VAL A 88 -13.15 12.63 3.05
C VAL A 88 -13.17 12.53 4.58
N PRO A 89 -13.99 11.63 5.17
CA PRO A 89 -14.07 11.52 6.63
C PRO A 89 -12.78 10.99 7.23
N PHE A 90 -12.55 11.30 8.52
CA PHE A 90 -11.43 10.76 9.26
C PHE A 90 -11.85 10.26 10.63
N VAL A 91 -11.46 9.03 10.93
CA VAL A 91 -11.45 8.45 12.28
C VAL A 91 -10.22 7.53 12.36
N VAL A 92 -9.53 7.54 13.48
CA VAL A 92 -8.39 6.64 13.74
C VAL A 92 -8.89 5.20 13.93
N GLN A 93 -8.07 4.20 13.54
CA GLN A 93 -8.46 2.77 13.60
C GLN A 93 -8.72 2.25 15.02
N ALA A 94 -8.20 2.90 16.06
CA ALA A 94 -8.59 2.67 17.45
C ALA A 94 -9.34 3.90 17.98
N PRO A 95 -10.66 4.06 17.70
CA PRO A 95 -11.41 5.30 17.89
C PRO A 95 -11.45 5.83 19.33
N PHE A 96 -11.35 4.95 20.31
CA PHE A 96 -11.32 5.29 21.73
C PHE A 96 -9.97 5.01 22.40
N GLY A 97 -8.94 4.71 21.59
CA GLY A 97 -7.58 4.46 22.06
C GLY A 97 -7.33 3.03 22.52
N GLU A 98 -8.17 2.07 22.08
CA GLU A 98 -8.03 0.65 22.45
C GLU A 98 -6.96 -0.08 21.61
N TRP A 99 -5.76 0.48 21.56
CA TRP A 99 -4.63 -0.09 20.81
C TRP A 99 -4.16 -1.46 21.30
N GLN A 100 -4.62 -1.91 22.48
CA GLN A 100 -4.32 -3.24 22.99
C GLN A 100 -5.28 -4.32 22.43
N ASP A 101 -6.36 -3.92 21.78
CA ASP A 101 -7.25 -4.83 21.06
C ASP A 101 -6.68 -5.07 19.66
N PRO A 102 -6.18 -6.30 19.34
CA PRO A 102 -5.57 -6.59 18.05
C PRO A 102 -6.54 -6.36 16.87
N ARG A 103 -7.85 -6.47 17.10
CA ARG A 103 -8.86 -6.19 16.08
C ARG A 103 -8.95 -4.72 15.68
N GLN A 104 -8.38 -3.82 16.49
CA GLN A 104 -8.30 -2.40 16.19
C GLN A 104 -6.86 -1.99 15.89
N GLN A 105 -5.88 -2.63 16.53
CA GLN A 105 -4.48 -2.35 16.29
C GLN A 105 -4.07 -2.68 14.85
N ASP A 106 -4.59 -3.77 14.30
CA ASP A 106 -4.25 -4.28 12.96
C ASP A 106 -5.38 -4.01 11.94
N ALA A 107 -6.22 -2.95 12.14
CA ALA A 107 -7.40 -2.66 11.34
C ALA A 107 -7.22 -1.47 10.38
N CYS A 108 -6.02 -1.24 9.88
CA CYS A 108 -5.79 -0.13 8.94
C CYS A 108 -6.50 -0.36 7.59
N GLU A 109 -6.61 -1.59 7.11
CA GLU A 109 -7.32 -1.96 5.90
C GLU A 109 -8.83 -1.74 6.05
N GLU A 110 -9.42 -2.22 7.14
CA GLU A 110 -10.85 -2.05 7.44
C GLU A 110 -11.21 -0.58 7.56
N MET A 111 -10.42 0.19 8.32
CA MET A 111 -10.71 1.60 8.52
C MET A 111 -10.56 2.39 7.23
N THR A 112 -9.49 2.20 6.47
CA THR A 112 -9.29 2.93 5.20
C THR A 112 -10.36 2.56 4.18
N ALA A 113 -10.74 1.29 4.06
CA ALA A 113 -11.81 0.85 3.17
C ALA A 113 -13.16 1.46 3.57
N PHE A 114 -13.50 1.44 4.86
CA PHE A 114 -14.74 2.02 5.37
C PHE A 114 -14.83 3.53 5.14
N LEU A 115 -13.75 4.28 5.44
CA LEU A 115 -13.70 5.72 5.23
C LEU A 115 -13.79 6.07 3.74
N ALA A 116 -13.09 5.34 2.88
CA ALA A 116 -13.08 5.56 1.44
C ALA A 116 -14.46 5.32 0.81
N VAL A 117 -15.13 4.22 1.15
CA VAL A 117 -16.50 3.94 0.65
C VAL A 117 -17.51 4.91 1.23
N SER A 118 -17.34 5.32 2.50
CA SER A 118 -18.22 6.34 3.09
C SER A 118 -18.13 7.66 2.32
N TRP A 119 -16.90 8.12 2.01
CA TRP A 119 -16.69 9.29 1.17
C TRP A 119 -17.32 9.11 -0.22
N ALA A 120 -17.06 7.99 -0.89
CA ALA A 120 -17.55 7.73 -2.23
C ALA A 120 -19.09 7.73 -2.31
N ARG A 121 -19.76 7.44 -1.20
CA ARG A 121 -21.23 7.54 -1.03
C ARG A 121 -21.72 8.89 -0.48
N GLY A 122 -20.83 9.89 -0.42
CA GLY A 122 -21.19 11.25 0.03
C GLY A 122 -21.28 11.43 1.55
N THR A 123 -20.83 10.45 2.37
CA THR A 123 -20.77 10.60 3.83
C THR A 123 -19.49 11.31 4.22
N THR A 124 -19.60 12.47 4.84
CA THR A 124 -18.47 13.34 5.19
C THR A 124 -18.02 13.25 6.65
N THR A 125 -18.84 12.67 7.51
CA THR A 125 -18.57 12.56 8.95
C THR A 125 -18.98 11.19 9.48
N ILE A 126 -18.13 10.62 10.34
CA ILE A 126 -18.38 9.30 10.96
C ILE A 126 -18.13 9.46 12.47
N SER A 127 -19.05 8.97 13.29
CA SER A 127 -18.85 8.96 14.73
C SER A 127 -17.81 7.91 15.13
N ARG A 128 -17.07 8.14 16.23
CA ARG A 128 -16.14 7.16 16.78
C ARG A 128 -16.84 5.82 17.09
N GLN A 129 -18.07 5.89 17.58
CA GLN A 129 -18.84 4.68 17.90
C GLN A 129 -19.16 3.88 16.64
N THR A 130 -19.65 4.53 15.59
CA THR A 130 -19.91 3.90 14.29
C THR A 130 -18.64 3.30 13.69
N ALA A 131 -17.52 4.02 13.77
CA ALA A 131 -16.22 3.54 13.28
C ALA A 131 -15.79 2.27 14.00
N LYS A 132 -15.84 2.24 15.34
CA LYS A 132 -15.51 1.05 16.14
C LYS A 132 -16.39 -0.14 15.79
N GLU A 133 -17.71 0.07 15.72
CA GLU A 133 -18.65 -1.00 15.37
C GLU A 133 -18.34 -1.58 13.99
N LYS A 134 -18.07 -0.72 13.00
CA LYS A 134 -17.77 -1.16 11.64
C LYS A 134 -16.45 -1.92 11.54
N ILE A 135 -15.39 -1.49 12.23
CA ILE A 135 -14.14 -2.25 12.29
C ILE A 135 -14.40 -3.65 12.84
N LEU A 136 -15.04 -3.75 14.00
CA LEU A 136 -15.28 -5.04 14.65
C LEU A 136 -16.17 -5.96 13.80
N ASP A 137 -17.15 -5.41 13.10
CA ASP A 137 -18.00 -6.16 12.17
C ASP A 137 -17.20 -6.65 10.94
N MET A 138 -16.31 -5.82 10.38
CA MET A 138 -15.46 -6.21 9.23
C MET A 138 -14.42 -7.26 9.61
N VAL A 139 -13.77 -7.11 10.77
CA VAL A 139 -12.88 -8.13 11.34
C VAL A 139 -13.61 -9.46 11.48
N LYS A 140 -14.77 -9.45 12.13
CA LYS A 140 -15.59 -10.65 12.29
C LYS A 140 -15.98 -11.27 10.95
N TYR A 141 -16.41 -10.45 9.99
CA TYR A 141 -16.75 -10.91 8.64
C TYR A 141 -15.58 -11.63 7.97
N GLN A 142 -14.36 -11.06 8.06
CA GLN A 142 -13.17 -11.68 7.48
C GLN A 142 -12.81 -12.98 8.19
N GLU A 143 -12.84 -13.03 9.52
CA GLU A 143 -12.58 -14.25 10.29
C GLU A 143 -13.56 -15.38 9.95
N GLU A 144 -14.86 -15.06 9.81
CA GLU A 144 -15.90 -16.03 9.49
C GLU A 144 -15.84 -16.55 8.05
N ASN A 145 -15.42 -15.73 7.07
CA ASN A 145 -15.45 -16.07 5.65
C ASN A 145 -14.08 -16.49 5.09
N PHE A 146 -12.99 -16.00 5.68
CA PHE A 146 -11.63 -16.22 5.17
C PHE A 146 -10.66 -16.79 6.21
N GLY A 147 -11.10 -16.89 7.49
CA GLY A 147 -10.33 -17.48 8.58
C GLY A 147 -9.27 -16.56 9.20
N GLU A 148 -9.02 -15.38 8.64
CA GLU A 148 -8.07 -14.38 9.13
C GLU A 148 -8.49 -13.00 8.64
N SER A 149 -8.34 -11.98 9.51
CA SER A 149 -8.68 -10.58 9.21
C SER A 149 -7.45 -9.69 9.07
N ARG A 150 -6.31 -10.07 9.65
CA ARG A 150 -5.13 -9.21 9.76
C ARG A 150 -4.28 -9.25 8.50
N ASP A 151 -3.71 -8.08 8.15
CA ASP A 151 -2.77 -7.93 7.05
C ASP A 151 -3.36 -8.43 5.72
N THR A 152 -4.34 -7.74 5.14
CA THR A 152 -4.86 -8.10 3.81
C THR A 152 -4.10 -7.37 2.70
N SER A 153 -3.69 -8.12 1.65
CA SER A 153 -3.11 -7.53 0.45
C SER A 153 -4.09 -6.54 -0.20
N ALA A 154 -3.60 -5.66 -1.05
CA ALA A 154 -4.46 -4.70 -1.74
C ALA A 154 -5.59 -5.39 -2.53
N GLN A 155 -5.30 -6.53 -3.19
CA GLN A 155 -6.32 -7.30 -3.90
C GLN A 155 -7.33 -7.94 -2.94
N ASP A 156 -6.85 -8.60 -1.86
CA ASP A 156 -7.76 -9.19 -0.87
C ASP A 156 -8.57 -8.13 -0.13
N THR A 157 -8.01 -6.95 0.12
CA THR A 157 -8.77 -5.80 0.65
C THR A 157 -9.91 -5.42 -0.28
N ILE A 158 -9.68 -5.38 -1.60
CA ILE A 158 -10.75 -5.13 -2.58
C ILE A 158 -11.80 -6.24 -2.52
N ASP A 159 -11.39 -7.49 -2.63
CA ASP A 159 -12.32 -8.62 -2.74
C ASP A 159 -13.12 -8.83 -1.46
N ARG A 160 -12.47 -8.77 -0.29
CA ARG A 160 -13.09 -9.05 1.00
C ARG A 160 -13.88 -7.84 1.52
N LEU A 161 -13.27 -6.65 1.53
CA LEU A 161 -13.86 -5.48 2.17
C LEU A 161 -14.69 -4.65 1.19
N TYR A 162 -14.15 -4.23 0.04
CA TYR A 162 -14.92 -3.39 -0.89
C TYR A 162 -16.04 -4.17 -1.55
N PHE A 163 -15.75 -5.30 -2.22
CA PHE A 163 -16.77 -6.09 -2.91
C PHE A 163 -17.64 -6.88 -1.94
N GLY A 164 -16.99 -7.60 -1.02
CA GLY A 164 -17.67 -8.51 -0.10
C GLY A 164 -18.52 -7.79 0.94
N TYR A 165 -17.87 -7.13 1.92
CA TYR A 165 -18.58 -6.55 3.07
C TYR A 165 -19.29 -5.23 2.74
N LEU A 166 -18.59 -4.28 2.09
CA LEU A 166 -19.11 -2.95 1.81
C LEU A 166 -20.00 -2.90 0.56
N SER A 167 -19.99 -3.96 -0.28
CA SER A 167 -20.74 -4.05 -1.53
C SER A 167 -20.52 -2.81 -2.43
N TYR A 168 -19.26 -2.41 -2.61
CA TYR A 168 -18.86 -1.26 -3.40
C TYR A 168 -18.03 -1.69 -4.61
N GLN A 169 -18.53 -1.42 -5.83
CA GLN A 169 -17.97 -1.96 -7.07
C GLN A 169 -17.11 -0.96 -7.87
N LYS A 170 -17.17 0.34 -7.57
CA LYS A 170 -16.39 1.37 -8.26
C LYS A 170 -14.98 1.50 -7.64
N VAL A 171 -14.28 0.37 -7.58
CA VAL A 171 -12.93 0.25 -7.03
C VAL A 171 -12.09 -0.66 -7.91
N ARG A 172 -10.82 -0.35 -8.07
CA ARG A 172 -9.87 -1.14 -8.86
C ARG A 172 -8.47 -1.11 -8.29
N LEU A 173 -7.73 -2.19 -8.51
CA LEU A 173 -6.29 -2.25 -8.25
C LEU A 173 -5.52 -1.71 -9.47
N VAL A 174 -4.49 -0.93 -9.20
CA VAL A 174 -3.49 -0.53 -10.21
C VAL A 174 -2.11 -0.90 -9.69
N GLU A 175 -1.40 -1.69 -10.49
CA GLU A 175 -0.08 -2.21 -10.14
C GLU A 175 1.04 -1.50 -10.90
N ASN A 176 2.27 -1.63 -10.39
CA ASN A 176 3.49 -1.08 -11.01
C ASN A 176 3.38 0.43 -11.29
N ILE A 177 2.84 1.15 -10.33
CA ILE A 177 2.55 2.58 -10.42
C ILE A 177 3.79 3.44 -10.22
N THR A 178 3.65 4.70 -10.64
CA THR A 178 4.54 5.82 -10.31
C THR A 178 3.81 6.84 -9.44
N SER A 179 4.54 7.77 -8.83
CA SER A 179 3.90 8.88 -8.10
C SER A 179 3.03 9.78 -9.02
N ALA A 180 3.39 9.88 -10.30
CA ALA A 180 2.58 10.60 -11.30
C ALA A 180 1.23 9.93 -11.57
N ASP A 181 1.15 8.60 -11.47
CA ASP A 181 -0.12 7.88 -11.62
C ASP A 181 -1.08 8.21 -10.48
N ILE A 182 -0.57 8.32 -9.24
CA ILE A 182 -1.37 8.76 -8.08
C ILE A 182 -1.92 10.18 -8.31
N ILE A 183 -1.04 11.12 -8.73
CA ILE A 183 -1.45 12.51 -8.99
C ILE A 183 -2.51 12.56 -10.10
N ARG A 184 -2.35 11.76 -11.16
CA ARG A 184 -3.34 11.67 -12.25
C ARG A 184 -4.71 11.22 -11.75
N GLU A 185 -4.78 10.17 -10.94
CA GLU A 185 -6.04 9.68 -10.40
C GLU A 185 -6.71 10.71 -9.47
N LEU A 186 -5.94 11.37 -8.61
CA LEU A 186 -6.44 12.47 -7.77
C LEU A 186 -6.99 13.63 -8.62
N THR A 187 -6.34 13.95 -9.75
CA THR A 187 -6.81 15.00 -10.69
C THR A 187 -8.15 14.62 -11.35
N GLN A 188 -8.41 13.33 -11.52
CA GLN A 188 -9.68 12.81 -12.04
C GLN A 188 -10.78 12.78 -10.95
N GLY A 189 -10.47 13.15 -9.71
CA GLY A 189 -11.42 13.13 -8.60
C GLY A 189 -11.51 11.79 -7.87
N ASN A 190 -10.60 10.86 -8.13
CA ASN A 190 -10.56 9.55 -7.48
C ASN A 190 -9.80 9.60 -6.16
N LEU A 191 -10.33 8.94 -5.12
CA LEU A 191 -9.64 8.74 -3.86
C LEU A 191 -8.69 7.54 -3.98
N ILE A 192 -7.52 7.65 -3.33
CA ILE A 192 -6.48 6.62 -3.42
C ILE A 192 -6.23 6.02 -2.04
N VAL A 193 -6.12 4.69 -2.00
CA VAL A 193 -5.65 3.95 -0.82
C VAL A 193 -4.40 3.16 -1.21
N VAL A 194 -3.36 3.23 -0.37
CA VAL A 194 -2.07 2.61 -0.67
C VAL A 194 -1.56 1.78 0.50
N PRO A 195 -1.09 0.55 0.23
CA PRO A 195 -0.32 -0.21 1.21
C PRO A 195 1.11 0.33 1.32
N ALA A 196 1.65 0.35 2.53
CA ALA A 196 2.98 0.88 2.80
C ALA A 196 3.70 0.09 3.90
N ASN A 197 5.02 0.23 3.93
CA ASN A 197 5.84 -0.12 5.10
C ASN A 197 5.89 1.09 6.03
N GLY A 198 5.15 1.05 7.14
CA GLY A 198 5.10 2.15 8.11
C GLY A 198 6.45 2.46 8.78
N GLN A 199 7.38 1.51 8.82
CA GLN A 199 8.74 1.76 9.33
C GLN A 199 9.53 2.72 8.44
N LEU A 200 9.31 2.65 7.11
CA LEU A 200 9.98 3.53 6.13
C LEU A 200 9.38 4.94 6.13
N LEU A 201 8.17 5.13 6.63
CA LEU A 201 7.53 6.45 6.74
C LEU A 201 8.24 7.37 7.73
N LYS A 202 9.03 6.83 8.66
CA LYS A 202 9.75 7.58 9.72
C LYS A 202 8.82 8.53 10.49
N ASN A 203 7.56 8.15 10.62
CA ASN A 203 6.54 8.97 11.27
C ASN A 203 6.61 8.78 12.79
N ILE A 204 6.92 9.87 13.51
CA ILE A 204 7.07 9.87 14.97
C ILE A 204 5.76 9.65 15.73
N HIS A 205 4.61 9.78 15.07
CA HIS A 205 3.30 9.55 15.66
C HIS A 205 2.89 8.08 15.66
N LEU A 206 3.54 7.24 14.85
CA LEU A 206 3.37 5.79 14.89
C LEU A 206 4.22 5.20 16.03
N THR A 207 3.75 4.10 16.62
CA THR A 207 4.55 3.36 17.62
C THR A 207 5.84 2.87 16.97
N GLN A 208 6.97 3.32 17.51
CA GLN A 208 8.28 3.03 16.90
C GLN A 208 8.66 1.54 16.99
N PRO A 209 9.26 0.99 15.91
CA PRO A 209 9.78 1.64 14.70
C PRO A 209 8.73 1.92 13.61
N GLY A 210 7.48 1.71 13.85
CA GLY A 210 6.36 1.73 12.92
C GLY A 210 5.89 0.31 12.57
N PRO A 211 4.64 0.14 12.11
CA PRO A 211 4.13 -1.13 11.64
C PRO A 211 4.83 -1.54 10.33
N GLU A 212 5.12 -2.82 10.16
CA GLU A 212 5.66 -3.33 8.88
C GLU A 212 4.64 -3.24 7.74
N ARG A 213 3.35 -3.29 8.10
CA ARG A 213 2.22 -3.21 7.18
C ARG A 213 1.32 -2.09 7.63
N HIS A 214 0.96 -1.25 6.70
CA HIS A 214 0.11 -0.10 6.96
C HIS A 214 -0.66 0.27 5.71
N MET A 215 -1.86 0.80 5.88
CA MET A 215 -2.67 1.28 4.77
C MET A 215 -3.07 2.73 5.00
N ILE A 216 -2.94 3.57 3.95
CA ILE A 216 -3.07 5.03 4.04
C ILE A 216 -3.99 5.53 2.92
N ILE A 217 -4.87 6.48 3.25
CA ILE A 217 -5.66 7.21 2.26
C ILE A 217 -4.86 8.42 1.77
N ILE A 218 -4.71 8.57 0.46
CA ILE A 218 -4.21 9.79 -0.19
C ILE A 218 -5.41 10.54 -0.78
N ARG A 219 -5.67 11.75 -0.28
CA ARG A 219 -6.80 12.59 -0.67
C ARG A 219 -6.42 13.86 -1.41
N GLY A 220 -5.13 14.08 -1.62
CA GLY A 220 -4.69 15.27 -2.33
C GLY A 220 -3.18 15.33 -2.55
N PHE A 221 -2.77 16.37 -3.26
CA PHE A 221 -1.38 16.66 -3.58
C PHE A 221 -1.14 18.17 -3.54
N ASP A 222 -0.09 18.59 -2.87
CA ASP A 222 0.41 19.96 -2.83
C ASP A 222 1.69 20.06 -3.67
N PRO A 223 1.62 20.63 -4.89
CA PRO A 223 2.76 20.70 -5.80
C PRO A 223 3.84 21.68 -5.34
N VAL A 224 3.49 22.68 -4.52
CA VAL A 224 4.45 23.66 -4.00
C VAL A 224 5.27 23.06 -2.86
N ALA A 225 4.62 22.29 -2.00
CA ALA A 225 5.27 21.60 -0.90
C ALA A 225 5.87 20.24 -1.31
N GLU A 226 5.56 19.73 -2.50
CA GLU A 226 5.89 18.39 -3.00
C GLU A 226 5.47 17.29 -2.03
N LYS A 227 4.20 17.39 -1.54
CA LYS A 227 3.65 16.48 -0.53
C LYS A 227 2.30 15.93 -0.95
N PHE A 228 2.07 14.65 -0.64
CA PHE A 228 0.74 14.09 -0.59
C PHE A 228 0.01 14.53 0.69
N ILE A 229 -1.29 14.81 0.54
CA ILE A 229 -2.20 15.08 1.65
C ILE A 229 -2.92 13.78 1.95
N THR A 230 -2.75 13.26 3.15
CA THR A 230 -3.23 11.93 3.52
C THR A 230 -4.17 11.97 4.72
N ASN A 231 -5.02 10.95 4.83
CA ASN A 231 -5.68 10.57 6.07
C ASN A 231 -5.01 9.26 6.54
N ASP A 232 -4.13 9.37 7.53
CA ASP A 232 -3.41 8.25 8.11
C ASP A 232 -4.12 7.78 9.39
N VAL A 233 -4.76 6.62 9.32
CA VAL A 233 -5.61 6.07 10.40
C VAL A 233 -4.82 5.51 11.58
N GLY A 234 -3.50 5.42 11.49
CA GLY A 234 -2.60 4.87 12.51
C GLY A 234 -2.39 5.76 13.73
N PHE A 235 -2.83 7.03 13.71
CA PHE A 235 -2.67 7.96 14.82
C PHE A 235 -3.69 9.11 14.81
N GLY A 236 -3.97 9.68 15.99
CA GLY A 236 -5.09 10.62 16.19
C GLY A 236 -5.01 11.94 15.43
N THR A 237 -3.81 12.38 15.02
CA THR A 237 -3.57 13.61 14.24
C THR A 237 -3.28 13.32 12.77
N GLY A 238 -3.71 12.16 12.27
CA GLY A 238 -3.43 11.70 10.91
C GLY A 238 -4.34 12.30 9.83
N GLU A 239 -5.35 13.07 10.20
CA GLU A 239 -6.17 13.81 9.24
C GLU A 239 -5.35 14.92 8.56
N ASN A 240 -5.39 14.94 7.21
CA ASN A 240 -4.64 15.89 6.40
C ASN A 240 -3.11 15.87 6.65
N TYR A 241 -2.58 14.74 7.11
CA TYR A 241 -1.16 14.62 7.34
C TYR A 241 -0.37 14.69 6.03
N LEU A 242 0.78 15.38 6.06
CA LEU A 242 1.55 15.68 4.87
C LEU A 242 2.80 14.78 4.80
N TYR A 243 2.80 13.83 3.89
CA TYR A 243 3.99 13.03 3.57
C TYR A 243 4.71 13.61 2.33
N PRO A 244 6.05 13.81 2.36
CA PRO A 244 6.81 14.05 1.12
C PRO A 244 6.52 12.95 0.09
N VAL A 245 6.35 13.34 -1.18
CA VAL A 245 6.01 12.41 -2.26
C VAL A 245 6.99 11.25 -2.33
N GLU A 246 8.30 11.56 -2.34
CA GLU A 246 9.34 10.54 -2.45
C GLU A 246 9.32 9.58 -1.24
N LEU A 247 9.18 10.11 -0.02
CA LEU A 247 9.16 9.29 1.20
C LEU A 247 7.98 8.31 1.21
N LEU A 248 6.76 8.80 0.93
CA LEU A 248 5.59 7.94 0.90
C LEU A 248 5.71 6.93 -0.24
N PHE A 249 6.11 7.38 -1.43
CA PHE A 249 6.26 6.50 -2.58
C PHE A 249 7.35 5.43 -2.37
N GLU A 250 8.45 5.75 -1.71
CA GLU A 250 9.47 4.76 -1.32
C GLU A 250 8.90 3.73 -0.35
N ALA A 251 8.13 4.18 0.65
CA ALA A 251 7.50 3.31 1.64
C ALA A 251 6.39 2.41 1.07
N MET A 252 5.76 2.82 -0.05
CA MET A 252 4.69 2.04 -0.68
C MET A 252 5.21 0.69 -1.17
N ALA A 253 4.55 -0.37 -0.75
CA ALA A 253 4.70 -1.72 -1.27
C ALA A 253 3.50 -2.55 -0.79
N ASP A 254 2.95 -3.39 -1.65
CA ASP A 254 1.93 -4.35 -1.23
C ASP A 254 2.48 -5.31 -0.17
N TYR A 255 1.65 -6.15 0.38
CA TYR A 255 2.03 -7.23 1.28
C TYR A 255 1.06 -8.40 1.13
N PRO A 256 1.52 -9.63 1.36
CA PRO A 256 0.66 -10.80 1.29
C PRO A 256 -0.34 -10.80 2.44
N SER A 257 -1.54 -11.30 2.18
CA SER A 257 -2.54 -11.52 3.22
C SER A 257 -2.10 -12.57 4.23
N GLY A 258 -2.46 -12.33 5.49
CA GLY A 258 -2.14 -13.20 6.62
C GLY A 258 -1.09 -12.60 7.56
N TYR A 259 -1.32 -12.81 8.84
CA TYR A 259 -0.53 -12.20 9.91
C TYR A 259 0.96 -12.55 9.80
N HIS A 260 1.79 -11.52 9.63
CA HIS A 260 3.25 -11.61 9.50
C HIS A 260 3.77 -12.54 8.38
N VAL A 261 2.98 -12.78 7.32
CA VAL A 261 3.49 -13.48 6.13
C VAL A 261 4.66 -12.70 5.54
N PRO A 262 5.81 -13.33 5.22
CA PRO A 262 7.01 -12.62 4.76
C PRO A 262 6.77 -11.75 3.53
N ARG A 263 7.27 -10.51 3.56
CA ARG A 263 7.21 -9.54 2.46
C ARG A 263 8.40 -9.74 1.52
N VAL A 264 8.17 -10.26 0.30
CA VAL A 264 9.24 -10.51 -0.68
C VAL A 264 8.79 -10.07 -2.07
N GLY A 265 9.61 -9.26 -2.75
CA GLY A 265 9.41 -8.91 -4.17
C GLY A 265 8.11 -8.16 -4.48
N LEU A 266 7.67 -7.29 -3.57
CA LEU A 266 6.35 -6.69 -3.60
C LEU A 266 6.27 -5.51 -4.56
N ALA A 267 5.20 -5.46 -5.35
CA ALA A 267 4.90 -4.37 -6.27
C ALA A 267 4.45 -3.11 -5.53
N LYS A 268 4.67 -1.95 -6.15
CA LYS A 268 4.00 -0.70 -5.76
C LYS A 268 2.62 -0.68 -6.41
N VAL A 269 1.60 -0.62 -5.55
CA VAL A 269 0.20 -0.69 -5.99
C VAL A 269 -0.62 0.43 -5.35
N MET A 270 -1.76 0.75 -5.95
CA MET A 270 -2.79 1.58 -5.35
C MET A 270 -4.18 0.99 -5.60
N ILE A 271 -5.05 1.19 -4.64
CA ILE A 271 -6.49 0.98 -4.77
C ILE A 271 -7.08 2.33 -5.15
N VAL A 272 -7.78 2.38 -6.27
CA VAL A 272 -8.45 3.58 -6.78
C VAL A 272 -9.93 3.47 -6.49
N ILE A 273 -10.51 4.48 -5.84
CA ILE A 273 -11.93 4.54 -5.47
C ILE A 273 -12.59 5.69 -6.24
N GLU A 274 -13.52 5.37 -7.12
CA GLU A 274 -14.30 6.33 -7.90
C GLU A 274 -15.55 6.72 -7.11
N PRO A 275 -15.93 8.01 -6.99
CA PRO A 275 -17.11 8.41 -6.23
C PRO A 275 -18.42 8.06 -6.94
N ASP A 276 -19.52 8.06 -6.18
CA ASP A 276 -20.89 7.85 -6.69
C ASP A 276 -21.58 9.16 -7.12
N PHE A 277 -20.96 10.32 -6.85
CA PHE A 277 -21.48 11.66 -7.14
C PHE A 277 -20.77 12.35 -8.30
#